data_8c753f82f4bdf02747cb49d1a8ddbb0f
#
_entry.id   8c753f82f4bdf02747cb49d1a8ddbb0f
#
_cell.length_a   1.000
_cell.length_b   1.000
_cell.length_c   1.000
_cell.angle_alpha   90.00
_cell.angle_beta   90.00
_cell.angle_gamma   90.00
#
_symmetry.space_group_name_H-M   'P 1'
#
loop_
_entity.id
_entity.type
_entity.pdbx_description
1 polymer ?
#
loop_
_entity_poly.entity_id
_entity_poly.type
_entity_poly.pdbx_seq_one_letter_code
_entity_poly.pdbx_strand_id
1 'polypeptide(L)'
;MADVNSGEERPRGERGSVHTLLESDRTRIVLSGEVDVSVSAELTDAVAEAEAAGKPTQVDAKHVTFIDSSGVAMLARLASRTPGRVQILNPPEVLTFLLEVTRIGELVEVIDTGDDHGGAIPLPRTPDDEPPDAIA
;
A
#
# COMPACT_ATOMS: atom_id res chain seq x y z
N MET A 1 -25.77 16.59 -9.76
CA MET A 1 -25.54 16.28 -9.73
C MET A 1 -25.28 15.79 -9.73
N ALA A 2 -25.07 15.90 -9.55
CA ALA A 2 -24.65 15.29 -9.57
C ALA A 2 -24.45 14.74 -9.60
N ASP A 3 -24.38 14.71 -9.43
CA ASP A 3 -24.12 14.09 -9.53
C ASP A 3 -23.82 13.63 -9.80
N VAL A 4 -23.69 13.92 -9.73
CA VAL A 4 -23.40 13.43 -10.03
C VAL A 4 -23.12 12.87 -10.19
N ASN A 5 -22.99 12.88 -9.98
CA ASN A 5 -22.73 12.22 -10.08
C ASN A 5 -22.40 11.69 -10.25
N SER A 6 -22.24 11.91 -10.11
CA SER A 6 -21.92 11.34 -10.17
C SER A 6 -21.68 10.61 -10.37
N GLY A 7 -21.32 10.63 -10.23
CA GLY A 7 -21.03 9.85 -10.28
C GLY A 7 -21.13 9.18 -10.54
N GLU A 8 -21.29 9.37 -10.55
CA GLU A 8 -21.46 8.73 -10.67
C GLU A 8 -21.40 7.90 -10.82
N GLU A 9 -21.41 7.93 -10.64
CA GLU A 9 -21.44 6.99 -10.66
C GLU A 9 -20.99 5.98 -11.23
N ARG A 10 -20.31 5.84 -10.82
CA ARG A 10 -19.58 4.76 -11.31
C ARG A 10 -20.18 3.48 -10.92
N PRO A 11 -20.68 2.70 -11.85
CA PRO A 11 -21.40 1.47 -11.47
C PRO A 11 -20.48 0.38 -10.98
N ARG A 12 -19.23 0.43 -11.39
CA ARG A 12 -18.38 -0.61 -10.93
C ARG A 12 -17.40 -0.09 -9.96
N GLY A 13 -16.62 -0.47 -9.43
CA GLY A 13 -15.55 0.04 -8.66
C GLY A 13 -16.00 0.95 -7.54
N GLU A 14 -15.33 0.83 -6.48
CA GLU A 14 -15.49 1.74 -5.37
C GLU A 14 -14.52 2.87 -5.54
N ARG A 15 -14.92 4.02 -5.03
CA ARG A 15 -13.96 5.09 -4.93
C ARG A 15 -12.76 4.61 -4.14
N GLY A 16 -11.61 5.08 -4.52
CA GLY A 16 -10.41 4.76 -3.80
C GLY A 16 -10.41 5.35 -2.42
N SER A 17 -9.74 4.70 -1.51
CA SER A 17 -9.56 5.23 -0.17
C SER A 17 -8.14 4.97 0.29
N VAL A 18 -7.63 5.87 1.12
CA VAL A 18 -6.30 5.82 1.66
C VAL A 18 -6.41 6.08 3.15
N HIS A 19 -6.01 5.13 3.94
CA HIS A 19 -6.03 5.28 5.39
C HIS A 19 -4.64 5.08 5.94
N THR A 20 -4.17 6.03 6.74
CA THR A 20 -2.85 5.96 7.34
C THR A 20 -3.00 5.72 8.82
N LEU A 21 -2.35 4.70 9.31
CA LEU A 21 -2.36 4.34 10.72
C LEU A 21 -0.95 4.45 11.26
N LEU A 22 -0.75 5.40 12.18
CA LEU A 22 0.57 5.62 12.77
C LEU A 22 0.66 4.78 14.03
N GLU A 23 1.39 3.68 13.93
CA GLU A 23 1.53 2.76 15.04
C GLU A 23 2.90 2.94 15.69
N SER A 24 3.08 2.34 16.85
CA SER A 24 4.29 2.60 17.61
C SER A 24 5.54 2.09 16.89
N ASP A 25 5.44 1.02 16.11
CA ASP A 25 6.61 0.40 15.50
C ASP A 25 6.60 0.50 13.97
N ARG A 26 5.53 1.04 13.38
CA ARG A 26 5.43 1.08 11.92
C ARG A 26 4.34 2.06 11.52
N THR A 27 4.35 2.40 10.25
CA THR A 27 3.23 3.11 9.64
C THR A 27 2.53 2.11 8.72
N ARG A 28 1.22 2.02 8.85
CA ARG A 28 0.42 1.19 7.96
C ARG A 28 -0.44 2.09 7.09
N ILE A 29 -0.43 1.79 5.81
CA ILE A 29 -1.27 2.52 4.86
C ILE A 29 -2.16 1.49 4.21
N VAL A 30 -3.47 1.68 4.30
CA VAL A 30 -4.43 0.75 3.73
C VAL A 30 -5.05 1.41 2.52
N LEU A 31 -4.86 0.77 1.38
CA LEU A 31 -5.43 1.24 0.12
C LEU A 31 -6.58 0.33 -0.26
N SER A 32 -7.64 0.92 -0.79
CA SER A 32 -8.74 0.10 -1.31
C SER A 32 -9.41 0.82 -2.44
N GLY A 33 -10.13 0.06 -3.24
CA GLY A 33 -10.88 0.59 -4.35
C GLY A 33 -9.98 1.02 -5.49
N GLU A 34 -10.40 2.03 -6.20
CA GLU A 34 -9.67 2.55 -7.35
C GLU A 34 -8.71 3.63 -6.91
N VAL A 35 -7.44 3.31 -6.97
CA VAL A 35 -6.38 4.20 -6.50
C VAL A 35 -5.81 4.93 -7.71
N ASP A 36 -6.40 6.07 -8.01
CA ASP A 36 -6.04 6.83 -9.18
C ASP A 36 -5.88 8.30 -8.80
N VAL A 37 -5.88 9.15 -9.80
CA VAL A 37 -5.60 10.55 -9.58
C VAL A 37 -6.64 11.20 -8.67
N SER A 38 -7.84 10.63 -8.56
CA SER A 38 -8.87 11.22 -7.72
C SER A 38 -8.52 11.15 -6.23
N VAL A 39 -7.59 10.30 -5.84
CA VAL A 39 -7.14 10.24 -4.45
C VAL A 39 -5.70 10.72 -4.30
N SER A 40 -5.20 11.49 -5.26
CA SER A 40 -3.79 11.87 -5.21
C SER A 40 -3.47 12.76 -4.02
N ALA A 41 -4.41 13.59 -3.56
CA ALA A 41 -4.15 14.38 -2.37
C ALA A 41 -3.97 13.50 -1.14
N GLU A 42 -4.82 12.49 -1.02
CA GLU A 42 -4.70 11.55 0.09
C GLU A 42 -3.41 10.74 0.00
N LEU A 43 -3.01 10.39 -1.21
CA LEU A 43 -1.74 9.67 -1.38
C LEU A 43 -0.57 10.55 -0.96
N THR A 44 -0.59 11.81 -1.34
CA THR A 44 0.46 12.74 -0.95
C THR A 44 0.52 12.89 0.56
N ASP A 45 -0.64 13.01 1.19
CA ASP A 45 -0.68 13.14 2.64
C ASP A 45 -0.13 11.90 3.33
N ALA A 46 -0.47 10.72 2.80
CA ALA A 46 0.01 9.48 3.39
C ALA A 46 1.53 9.39 3.33
N VAL A 47 2.12 9.80 2.20
CA VAL A 47 3.57 9.80 2.08
C VAL A 47 4.18 10.75 3.09
N ALA A 48 3.60 11.95 3.23
CA ALA A 48 4.14 12.94 4.16
C ALA A 48 4.06 12.43 5.60
N GLU A 49 2.96 11.79 5.95
CA GLU A 49 2.81 11.26 7.29
C GLU A 49 3.79 10.13 7.57
N ALA A 50 3.98 9.25 6.59
CA ALA A 50 4.92 8.15 6.75
C ALA A 50 6.33 8.66 6.87
N GLU A 51 6.69 9.66 6.07
CA GLU A 51 8.02 10.24 6.13
C GLU A 51 8.26 10.89 7.49
N ALA A 52 7.27 11.64 7.98
CA ALA A 52 7.40 12.30 9.26
C ALA A 52 7.52 11.30 10.41
N ALA A 53 6.83 10.18 10.29
CA ALA A 53 6.90 9.16 11.35
C ALA A 53 8.26 8.49 11.41
N GLY A 54 8.95 8.40 10.29
CA GLY A 54 10.30 7.84 10.27
C GLY A 54 10.38 6.36 10.62
N LYS A 55 9.32 5.61 10.37
CA LYS A 55 9.25 4.20 10.74
C LYS A 55 9.06 3.35 9.50
N PRO A 56 9.32 2.05 9.60
CA PRO A 56 9.05 1.17 8.47
C PRO A 56 7.58 1.26 8.06
N THR A 57 7.32 1.13 6.78
CA THR A 57 5.99 1.33 6.26
C THR A 57 5.49 0.06 5.59
N GLN A 58 4.26 -0.31 5.89
CA GLN A 58 3.55 -1.39 5.23
C GLN A 58 2.36 -0.80 4.49
N VAL A 59 2.16 -1.25 3.28
CA VAL A 59 1.01 -0.84 2.46
C VAL A 59 0.16 -2.08 2.23
N ASP A 60 -1.05 -2.06 2.76
CA ASP A 60 -1.99 -3.15 2.56
C ASP A 60 -2.76 -2.87 1.29
N ALA A 61 -2.52 -3.66 0.27
CA ALA A 61 -3.10 -3.46 -1.05
C ALA A 61 -4.14 -4.51 -1.41
N LYS A 62 -4.55 -5.30 -0.44
CA LYS A 62 -5.42 -6.44 -0.69
C LYS A 62 -6.74 -6.03 -1.35
N HIS A 63 -7.26 -4.89 -1.01
CA HIS A 63 -8.57 -4.44 -1.48
C HIS A 63 -8.50 -3.44 -2.63
N VAL A 64 -7.33 -3.26 -3.21
CA VAL A 64 -7.19 -2.39 -4.38
C VAL A 64 -7.80 -3.10 -5.58
N THR A 65 -8.71 -2.43 -6.27
CA THR A 65 -9.33 -2.98 -7.47
C THR A 65 -8.73 -2.41 -8.74
N PHE A 66 -8.11 -1.24 -8.65
CA PHE A 66 -7.45 -0.61 -9.77
C PHE A 66 -6.41 0.36 -9.23
N ILE A 67 -5.31 0.47 -9.94
CA ILE A 67 -4.28 1.42 -9.55
C ILE A 67 -3.61 1.92 -10.83
N ASP A 68 -3.34 3.22 -10.87
CA ASP A 68 -2.65 3.80 -12.01
C ASP A 68 -1.29 4.34 -11.58
N SER A 69 -0.69 5.12 -12.44
CA SER A 69 0.67 5.61 -12.17
C SER A 69 0.73 6.52 -10.95
N SER A 70 -0.39 7.16 -10.58
CA SER A 70 -0.38 7.99 -9.36
C SER A 70 -0.12 7.15 -8.14
N GLY A 71 -0.79 6.01 -8.05
CA GLY A 71 -0.57 5.11 -6.92
C GLY A 71 0.81 4.50 -6.93
N VAL A 72 1.28 4.11 -8.11
CA VAL A 72 2.61 3.51 -8.21
C VAL A 72 3.68 4.54 -7.85
N ALA A 73 3.49 5.80 -8.27
CA ALA A 73 4.44 6.85 -7.91
C ALA A 73 4.48 7.06 -6.40
N MET A 74 3.34 6.93 -5.74
CA MET A 74 3.32 7.05 -4.29
C MET A 74 4.17 5.97 -3.65
N LEU A 75 4.09 4.74 -4.16
CA LEU A 75 4.90 3.66 -3.61
C LEU A 75 6.39 3.93 -3.80
N ALA A 76 6.77 4.51 -4.92
CA ALA A 76 8.17 4.86 -5.15
C ALA A 76 8.62 5.93 -4.17
N ARG A 77 7.76 6.91 -3.90
CA ARG A 77 8.13 7.95 -2.95
C ARG A 77 8.27 7.39 -1.55
N LEU A 78 7.37 6.50 -1.16
CA LEU A 78 7.50 5.85 0.14
C LEU A 78 8.83 5.12 0.24
N ALA A 79 9.20 4.40 -0.82
CA ALA A 79 10.42 3.62 -0.81
C ALA A 79 11.64 4.49 -0.60
N SER A 80 11.61 5.72 -1.12
CA SER A 80 12.77 6.61 -1.01
C SER A 80 12.76 7.46 0.24
N ARG A 81 11.63 7.54 0.95
CA ARG A 81 11.49 8.50 2.04
C ARG A 81 11.25 7.85 3.41
N THR A 82 11.13 6.55 3.47
CA THR A 82 10.96 5.87 4.73
C THR A 82 12.05 4.84 4.91
N PRO A 83 12.35 4.48 6.16
CA PRO A 83 13.46 3.55 6.41
C PRO A 83 13.09 2.14 5.99
N GLY A 84 14.11 1.41 5.58
CA GLY A 84 13.93 0.03 5.18
C GLY A 84 13.19 -0.08 3.86
N ARG A 85 12.76 -1.29 3.55
CA ARG A 85 11.98 -1.50 2.35
C ARG A 85 10.52 -1.39 2.70
N VAL A 86 9.78 -0.69 1.85
CA VAL A 86 8.33 -0.65 1.98
C VAL A 86 7.79 -2.03 1.64
N GLN A 87 6.88 -2.50 2.47
CA GLN A 87 6.28 -3.81 2.28
C GLN A 87 4.89 -3.64 1.71
N ILE A 88 4.64 -4.33 0.61
CA ILE A 88 3.35 -4.29 -0.06
C ILE A 88 2.67 -5.61 0.22
N LEU A 89 1.54 -5.55 0.93
CA LEU A 89 0.86 -6.76 1.37
C LEU A 89 -0.24 -7.11 0.40
N ASN A 90 -0.17 -8.32 -0.13
CA ASN A 90 -1.22 -8.93 -0.95
C ASN A 90 -1.63 -8.08 -2.14
N PRO A 91 -0.68 -7.62 -2.96
CA PRO A 91 -1.06 -6.78 -4.10
C PRO A 91 -1.87 -7.59 -5.10
N PRO A 92 -2.89 -6.96 -5.70
CA PRO A 92 -3.61 -7.63 -6.79
C PRO A 92 -2.75 -7.68 -8.04
N GLU A 93 -3.21 -8.47 -9.01
CA GLU A 93 -2.44 -8.68 -10.24
C GLU A 93 -2.11 -7.38 -10.94
N VAL A 94 -3.06 -6.44 -10.96
CA VAL A 94 -2.81 -5.19 -11.67
C VAL A 94 -1.63 -4.45 -11.04
N LEU A 95 -1.54 -4.46 -9.72
CA LEU A 95 -0.44 -3.79 -9.06
C LEU A 95 0.85 -4.56 -9.26
N THR A 96 0.80 -5.89 -9.16
CA THR A 96 1.99 -6.69 -9.38
C THR A 96 2.56 -6.42 -10.77
N PHE A 97 1.69 -6.37 -11.78
CA PHE A 97 2.13 -6.08 -13.13
C PHE A 97 2.80 -4.71 -13.22
N LEU A 98 2.20 -3.69 -12.61
CA LEU A 98 2.76 -2.35 -12.68
C LEU A 98 4.08 -2.25 -11.93
N LEU A 99 4.20 -2.97 -10.82
CA LEU A 99 5.47 -2.99 -10.11
C LEU A 99 6.57 -3.59 -10.97
N GLU A 100 6.23 -4.59 -11.76
CA GLU A 100 7.23 -5.22 -12.62
C GLU A 100 7.64 -4.32 -13.78
N VAL A 101 6.66 -3.75 -14.48
CA VAL A 101 7.00 -2.98 -15.67
C VAL A 101 7.66 -1.65 -15.34
N THR A 102 7.42 -1.12 -14.15
CA THR A 102 8.05 0.13 -13.74
C THR A 102 9.33 -0.09 -12.98
N ARG A 103 9.65 -1.35 -12.65
CA ARG A 103 10.82 -1.71 -11.87
C ARG A 103 10.76 -1.20 -10.44
N ILE A 104 9.63 -0.65 -10.03
CA ILE A 104 9.48 -0.20 -8.66
C ILE A 104 9.43 -1.39 -7.72
N GLY A 105 9.05 -2.56 -8.24
CA GLY A 105 9.10 -3.77 -7.43
C GLY A 105 10.46 -4.08 -6.87
N GLU A 106 11.53 -3.54 -7.48
CA GLU A 106 12.87 -3.75 -6.95
C GLU A 106 13.13 -2.90 -5.71
N LEU A 107 12.30 -1.89 -5.47
CA LEU A 107 12.47 -0.98 -4.34
C LEU A 107 11.62 -1.36 -3.15
N VAL A 108 10.70 -2.30 -3.32
CA VAL A 108 9.75 -2.67 -2.28
C VAL A 108 9.84 -4.17 -2.07
N GLU A 109 9.18 -4.62 -1.01
CA GLU A 109 9.11 -6.05 -0.71
C GLU A 109 7.65 -6.45 -0.79
N VAL A 110 7.35 -7.40 -1.67
CA VAL A 110 5.99 -7.90 -1.82
C VAL A 110 5.79 -9.07 -0.87
N ILE A 111 4.74 -8.99 -0.08
CA ILE A 111 4.42 -10.02 0.90
C ILE A 111 3.04 -10.56 0.56
N ASP A 112 2.97 -11.82 0.24
CA ASP A 112 1.71 -12.48 -0.05
C ASP A 112 1.41 -13.42 1.10
N THR A 113 0.45 -13.04 1.93
CA THR A 113 0.14 -13.85 3.10
C THR A 113 -0.72 -15.07 2.76
N GLY A 114 -1.30 -15.07 1.56
CA GLY A 114 -2.05 -16.22 1.11
C GLY A 114 -3.46 -16.30 1.61
N ASP A 115 -3.83 -15.52 2.57
CA ASP A 115 -5.20 -15.55 3.03
C ASP A 115 -5.56 -14.23 3.66
N ASP A 116 -6.81 -14.14 4.04
CA ASP A 116 -7.37 -12.92 4.58
C ASP A 116 -7.34 -13.02 6.09
N HIS A 117 -6.46 -12.28 6.71
CA HIS A 117 -6.37 -12.27 8.15
C HIS A 117 -7.44 -11.45 8.81
N GLY A 118 -8.10 -10.58 8.08
CA GLY A 118 -9.16 -9.78 8.65
C GLY A 118 -8.74 -8.81 9.71
N GLY A 119 -7.48 -8.72 10.00
CA GLY A 119 -7.00 -7.84 11.04
C GLY A 119 -5.59 -7.40 10.77
N ALA A 120 -4.92 -7.02 11.82
CA ALA A 120 -3.57 -6.54 11.69
C ALA A 120 -2.68 -7.62 11.11
N ILE A 121 -1.81 -7.22 10.21
CA ILE A 121 -0.86 -8.12 9.60
C ILE A 121 0.47 -7.89 10.30
N PRO A 122 1.11 -8.95 10.77
CA PRO A 122 2.36 -8.77 11.51
C PRO A 122 3.42 -8.15 10.63
N LEU A 123 4.30 -7.41 11.27
CA LEU A 123 5.49 -6.94 10.58
C LEU A 123 6.34 -8.11 10.19
N PRO A 124 6.98 -8.05 9.03
CA PRO A 124 7.99 -9.04 8.71
C PRO A 124 9.11 -8.97 9.74
N ARG A 125 9.67 -10.10 10.01
CA ARG A 125 10.73 -10.17 10.98
C ARG A 125 12.04 -9.77 10.38
N THR A 126 12.85 -9.13 11.19
CA THR A 126 14.23 -8.95 10.82
C THR A 126 14.95 -10.27 11.07
N PRO A 127 16.15 -10.43 10.52
CA PRO A 127 16.89 -11.66 10.82
C PRO A 127 17.10 -11.90 12.31
N ASP A 128 17.22 -10.85 13.08
CA ASP A 128 17.41 -11.01 14.53
C ASP A 128 16.17 -11.50 15.22
N ASP A 129 15.00 -11.15 14.69
CA ASP A 129 13.74 -11.52 15.32
C ASP A 129 13.26 -12.89 14.90
N GLU A 130 13.81 -13.43 13.87
CA GLU A 130 13.28 -14.65 13.30
C GLU A 130 13.62 -15.82 14.18
N PRO A 131 12.64 -16.57 14.68
CA PRO A 131 12.96 -17.74 15.48
C PRO A 131 13.61 -18.81 14.62
N PRO A 132 14.44 -19.64 15.23
CA PRO A 132 15.14 -20.66 14.45
C PRO A 132 14.19 -21.60 13.70
N ASP A 133 13.05 -21.89 14.27
CA ASP A 133 12.12 -22.81 13.63
C ASP A 133 11.30 -22.14 12.53
N ALA A 134 11.36 -20.84 12.40
CA ALA A 134 10.61 -20.17 11.36
C ALA A 134 11.15 -20.49 9.98
N ILE A 135 12.38 -20.92 9.92
CA ILE A 135 13.01 -21.22 8.65
C ILE A 135 12.90 -22.68 8.29
N ALA A 136 12.38 -23.47 9.18
CA ALA A 136 12.28 -24.90 8.93
C ALA A 136 11.24 -25.22 7.91
#